data_bc61bb60c40adbcc12436a8339d74872
#
_entry.id   bc61bb60c40adbcc12436a8339d74872
#
_cell.length_a   1.000
_cell.length_b   1.000
_cell.length_c   1.000
_cell.angle_alpha   90.00
_cell.angle_beta   90.00
_cell.angle_gamma   90.00
#
_symmetry.space_group_name_H-M   'P 1'
#
loop_
_entity.id
_entity.type
_entity.pdbx_description
1 polymer ?
#
loop_
_entity_poly.entity_id
_entity_poly.type
_entity_poly.pdbx_seq_one_letter_code
_entity_poly.pdbx_strand_id
1 'polypeptide(L)'
;MIKTGISEVNITPPVGISMCGFAAREGPSEAIHDELYARALVLDDGETQVAIVGADVISFAPDLVNRIREMVEHSVGIPGGHILLNGSHSHSGPSVMAFRCMGDRDTAYEDVLCRKVVGAIKMAAEGLVSASLSHGRAPVRIAHNRREMRDGRIVLGHHPKGPEAPWVDVVRVDTAGGVPVAVVFATAAHPVNLNALSISAEFPGYAAQFVRDNLAMPLFLQGCCGDINCSPKDGKFEGCELLGTRLGSATVTAALYAERLEDDVLAVNNRVVELPLMIPDVDEAERALADVTANLQRVREDKNITPYRRRQQFEGMVEWAKDYVQAARRGGSPTESFEIQTIHIGNLAVVGYPGEMFVDYQLFLDDASPCDKTIALGYTNGCIGYVPTADAYPVGG
;
A
#
# COMPACT_ATOMS: atom_id res chain seq x y z
N MET A 1 16.07 -15.64 -21.45
CA MET A 1 16.26 -14.16 -21.47
C MET A 1 14.89 -13.56 -21.24
N ILE A 2 14.76 -12.84 -20.14
CA ILE A 2 13.51 -12.22 -19.78
C ILE A 2 13.14 -11.06 -20.71
N LYS A 3 11.86 -10.88 -20.98
CA LYS A 3 11.33 -9.68 -21.63
C LYS A 3 10.61 -8.84 -20.60
N THR A 4 10.63 -7.54 -20.77
CA THR A 4 9.94 -6.61 -19.89
C THR A 4 9.25 -5.51 -20.67
N GLY A 5 8.12 -5.05 -20.16
CA GLY A 5 7.47 -3.83 -20.59
C GLY A 5 7.01 -3.02 -19.40
N ILE A 6 7.09 -1.70 -19.50
CA ILE A 6 6.68 -0.76 -18.46
C ILE A 6 5.72 0.26 -19.06
N SER A 7 4.71 0.64 -18.30
CA SER A 7 3.77 1.69 -18.67
C SER A 7 3.32 2.51 -17.47
N GLU A 8 2.75 3.66 -17.75
CA GLU A 8 2.17 4.56 -16.75
C GLU A 8 0.86 5.13 -17.29
N VAL A 9 -0.13 5.26 -16.40
CA VAL A 9 -1.39 5.93 -16.68
C VAL A 9 -1.76 6.87 -15.54
N ASN A 10 -2.27 8.04 -15.88
CA ASN A 10 -2.80 8.98 -14.89
C ASN A 10 -4.14 8.44 -14.35
N ILE A 11 -4.24 8.33 -13.01
CA ILE A 11 -5.43 7.86 -12.29
C ILE A 11 -6.03 8.94 -11.39
N THR A 12 -5.62 10.20 -11.52
CA THR A 12 -6.10 11.31 -10.72
C THR A 12 -7.63 11.43 -10.82
N PRO A 13 -8.36 11.42 -9.68
CA PRO A 13 -9.79 11.58 -9.67
C PRO A 13 -10.19 13.06 -9.85
N PRO A 14 -11.46 13.35 -10.13
CA PRO A 14 -11.96 14.72 -10.08
C PRO A 14 -11.95 15.29 -8.66
N VAL A 15 -11.82 16.62 -8.52
CA VAL A 15 -12.02 17.32 -7.24
C VAL A 15 -13.45 17.10 -6.75
N GLY A 16 -13.62 17.02 -5.43
CA GLY A 16 -14.90 16.72 -4.77
C GLY A 16 -15.05 15.25 -4.40
N ILE A 17 -14.07 14.39 -4.74
CA ILE A 17 -14.09 12.97 -4.35
C ILE A 17 -13.78 12.80 -2.86
N SER A 18 -14.39 11.82 -2.22
CA SER A 18 -13.99 11.38 -0.87
C SER A 18 -12.58 10.84 -0.87
N MET A 19 -11.77 11.32 0.08
CA MET A 19 -10.38 10.88 0.27
C MET A 19 -10.29 9.88 1.42
N CYS A 20 -9.40 8.91 1.30
CA CYS A 20 -9.21 7.86 2.31
C CYS A 20 -8.06 8.17 3.30
N GLY A 21 -8.00 7.42 4.42
CA GLY A 21 -6.86 7.32 5.33
C GLY A 21 -6.98 8.12 6.64
N PHE A 22 -7.76 9.21 6.69
CA PHE A 22 -7.94 10.00 7.91
C PHE A 22 -9.42 10.09 8.32
N ALA A 23 -9.77 9.46 9.45
CA ALA A 23 -11.13 9.53 10.00
C ALA A 23 -11.56 10.96 10.40
N ALA A 24 -10.61 11.81 10.79
CA ALA A 24 -10.85 13.19 11.20
C ALA A 24 -10.85 14.21 10.02
N ARG A 25 -10.98 13.75 8.78
CA ARG A 25 -11.01 14.63 7.60
C ARG A 25 -12.28 15.49 7.59
N GLU A 26 -12.12 16.77 7.29
CA GLU A 26 -13.19 17.77 7.42
C GLU A 26 -14.06 17.90 6.16
N GLY A 27 -13.66 17.32 5.03
CA GLY A 27 -14.37 17.38 3.75
C GLY A 27 -13.79 16.46 2.68
N PRO A 28 -14.45 16.39 1.52
CA PRO A 28 -13.89 15.77 0.32
C PRO A 28 -12.72 16.61 -0.21
N SER A 29 -12.07 16.14 -1.29
CA SER A 29 -10.99 16.88 -1.93
C SER A 29 -11.46 18.23 -2.48
N GLU A 30 -10.65 19.28 -2.28
CA GLU A 30 -10.90 20.65 -2.75
C GLU A 30 -9.93 21.07 -3.86
N ALA A 31 -8.79 20.37 -3.98
CA ALA A 31 -7.75 20.67 -4.95
C ALA A 31 -6.99 19.40 -5.37
N ILE A 32 -6.24 19.54 -6.45
CA ILE A 32 -5.21 18.60 -6.87
C ILE A 32 -3.88 19.34 -6.75
N HIS A 33 -2.97 18.83 -5.89
CA HIS A 33 -1.62 19.37 -5.77
C HIS A 33 -0.70 18.71 -6.79
N ASP A 34 -0.74 17.37 -6.87
CA ASP A 34 -0.01 16.59 -7.85
C ASP A 34 -0.87 15.42 -8.36
N GLU A 35 -0.52 14.94 -9.54
CA GLU A 35 -1.26 13.88 -10.19
C GLU A 35 -0.94 12.51 -9.59
N LEU A 36 -1.94 11.63 -9.62
CA LEU A 36 -1.81 10.23 -9.19
C LEU A 36 -1.62 9.32 -10.40
N TYR A 37 -0.77 8.31 -10.26
CA TYR A 37 -0.44 7.38 -11.33
C TYR A 37 -0.62 5.92 -10.90
N ALA A 38 -0.97 5.08 -11.88
CA ALA A 38 -0.75 3.64 -11.83
C ALA A 38 0.33 3.28 -12.84
N ARG A 39 1.33 2.52 -12.40
CA ARG A 39 2.46 2.06 -13.19
C ARG A 39 2.46 0.54 -13.21
N ALA A 40 2.62 -0.04 -14.39
CA ALA A 40 2.61 -1.49 -14.58
C ALA A 40 3.91 -1.96 -15.21
N LEU A 41 4.57 -2.91 -14.55
CA LEU A 41 5.68 -3.68 -15.10
C LEU A 41 5.15 -5.07 -15.46
N VAL A 42 5.39 -5.50 -16.71
CA VAL A 42 5.14 -6.88 -17.14
C VAL A 42 6.48 -7.54 -17.40
N LEU A 43 6.65 -8.75 -16.85
CA LEU A 43 7.80 -9.62 -17.05
C LEU A 43 7.35 -10.90 -17.74
N ASP A 44 8.17 -11.42 -18.67
CA ASP A 44 7.89 -12.63 -19.46
C ASP A 44 9.19 -13.40 -19.71
N ASP A 45 9.31 -14.62 -19.21
CA ASP A 45 10.45 -15.51 -19.45
C ASP A 45 10.24 -16.48 -20.62
N GLY A 46 9.06 -16.42 -21.25
CA GLY A 46 8.63 -17.29 -22.33
C GLY A 46 7.74 -18.47 -21.90
N GLU A 47 7.65 -18.76 -20.62
CA GLU A 47 6.76 -19.76 -20.02
C GLU A 47 5.78 -19.11 -19.04
N THR A 48 6.26 -18.15 -18.27
CA THR A 48 5.50 -17.44 -17.25
C THR A 48 5.46 -15.95 -17.54
N GLN A 49 4.27 -15.35 -17.46
CA GLN A 49 4.08 -13.92 -17.55
C GLN A 49 3.50 -13.39 -16.25
N VAL A 50 4.06 -12.29 -15.73
CA VAL A 50 3.60 -11.65 -14.49
C VAL A 50 3.41 -10.16 -14.70
N ALA A 51 2.45 -9.56 -13.99
CA ALA A 51 2.25 -8.11 -13.95
C ALA A 51 2.39 -7.60 -12.51
N ILE A 52 3.24 -6.60 -12.30
CA ILE A 52 3.41 -5.90 -11.03
C ILE A 52 2.94 -4.47 -11.21
N VAL A 53 1.98 -4.05 -10.41
CA VAL A 53 1.38 -2.71 -10.47
C VAL A 53 1.59 -1.98 -9.16
N GLY A 54 2.16 -0.79 -9.22
CA GLY A 54 2.13 0.20 -8.15
C GLY A 54 1.17 1.33 -8.50
N ALA A 55 0.27 1.69 -7.58
CA ALA A 55 -0.71 2.76 -7.80
C ALA A 55 -0.79 3.72 -6.63
N ASP A 56 -0.97 5.01 -6.92
CA ASP A 56 -1.04 6.09 -5.91
C ASP A 56 -2.45 6.15 -5.26
N VAL A 57 -2.82 5.04 -4.62
CA VAL A 57 -4.05 4.86 -3.85
C VAL A 57 -3.74 4.23 -2.49
N ILE A 58 -4.68 4.29 -1.55
CA ILE A 58 -4.49 3.72 -0.20
C ILE A 58 -4.25 2.20 -0.23
N SER A 59 -4.98 1.49 -1.05
CA SER A 59 -4.90 0.07 -1.41
C SER A 59 -6.03 -0.21 -2.41
N PHE A 60 -6.15 -1.45 -2.88
CA PHE A 60 -7.29 -1.89 -3.68
C PHE A 60 -8.26 -2.70 -2.83
N ALA A 61 -9.57 -2.41 -2.91
CA ALA A 61 -10.56 -3.28 -2.30
C ALA A 61 -10.56 -4.66 -2.98
N PRO A 62 -10.86 -5.76 -2.27
CA PRO A 62 -10.81 -7.12 -2.83
C PRO A 62 -11.68 -7.32 -4.08
N ASP A 63 -12.84 -6.66 -4.15
CA ASP A 63 -13.71 -6.67 -5.32
C ASP A 63 -13.09 -5.99 -6.55
N LEU A 64 -12.32 -4.91 -6.34
CA LEU A 64 -11.56 -4.25 -7.42
C LEU A 64 -10.38 -5.11 -7.89
N VAL A 65 -9.69 -5.78 -6.96
CA VAL A 65 -8.61 -6.72 -7.28
C VAL A 65 -9.13 -7.84 -8.18
N ASN A 66 -10.22 -8.50 -7.76
CA ASN A 66 -10.83 -9.57 -8.55
C ASN A 66 -11.27 -9.09 -9.93
N ARG A 67 -11.92 -7.94 -9.98
CA ARG A 67 -12.38 -7.33 -11.25
C ARG A 67 -11.20 -7.01 -12.19
N ILE A 68 -10.11 -6.43 -11.68
CA ILE A 68 -8.93 -6.13 -12.48
C ILE A 68 -8.30 -7.43 -13.01
N ARG A 69 -8.12 -8.43 -12.15
CA ARG A 69 -7.57 -9.74 -12.50
C ARG A 69 -8.38 -10.42 -13.60
N GLU A 70 -9.69 -10.48 -13.47
CA GLU A 70 -10.61 -11.04 -14.48
C GLU A 70 -10.51 -10.29 -15.83
N MET A 71 -10.51 -8.95 -15.79
CA MET A 71 -10.40 -8.13 -16.99
C MET A 71 -9.05 -8.32 -17.69
N VAL A 72 -7.95 -8.42 -16.96
CA VAL A 72 -6.61 -8.65 -17.51
C VAL A 72 -6.50 -10.06 -18.09
N GLU A 73 -6.95 -11.08 -17.38
CA GLU A 73 -6.95 -12.46 -17.87
C GLU A 73 -7.71 -12.59 -19.18
N HIS A 74 -8.89 -11.94 -19.27
CA HIS A 74 -9.69 -11.95 -20.50
C HIS A 74 -9.07 -11.14 -21.67
N SER A 75 -8.48 -9.97 -21.40
CA SER A 75 -8.06 -9.02 -22.45
C SER A 75 -6.56 -9.03 -22.80
N VAL A 76 -5.73 -9.57 -21.89
CA VAL A 76 -4.26 -9.61 -22.03
C VAL A 76 -3.74 -11.05 -22.03
N GLY A 77 -4.42 -11.96 -21.30
CA GLY A 77 -4.05 -13.37 -21.21
C GLY A 77 -3.13 -13.69 -20.04
N ILE A 78 -2.81 -12.72 -19.16
CA ILE A 78 -2.04 -12.98 -17.94
C ILE A 78 -2.99 -13.56 -16.88
N PRO A 79 -2.70 -14.75 -16.30
CA PRO A 79 -3.55 -15.34 -15.27
C PRO A 79 -3.77 -14.40 -14.08
N GLY A 80 -4.98 -14.35 -13.52
CA GLY A 80 -5.30 -13.45 -12.41
C GLY A 80 -4.37 -13.62 -11.20
N GLY A 81 -3.96 -14.85 -10.89
CA GLY A 81 -2.98 -15.15 -9.84
C GLY A 81 -1.54 -14.68 -10.12
N HIS A 82 -1.24 -14.24 -11.33
CA HIS A 82 0.07 -13.69 -11.73
C HIS A 82 0.10 -12.16 -11.71
N ILE A 83 -0.95 -11.52 -11.18
CA ILE A 83 -1.07 -10.08 -11.12
C ILE A 83 -0.94 -9.63 -9.67
N LEU A 84 0.06 -8.79 -9.40
CA LEU A 84 0.33 -8.16 -8.12
C LEU A 84 -0.09 -6.70 -8.20
N LEU A 85 -1.07 -6.30 -7.38
CA LEU A 85 -1.57 -4.93 -7.29
C LEU A 85 -1.19 -4.35 -5.93
N ASN A 86 -0.32 -3.35 -5.89
CA ASN A 86 0.14 -2.70 -4.66
C ASN A 86 -0.30 -1.24 -4.62
N GLY A 87 -0.89 -0.82 -3.51
CA GLY A 87 -1.18 0.60 -3.25
C GLY A 87 0.01 1.27 -2.60
N SER A 88 0.35 2.50 -3.01
CA SER A 88 1.38 3.31 -2.34
C SER A 88 1.00 3.66 -0.89
N HIS A 89 -0.25 3.43 -0.54
CA HIS A 89 -0.87 3.78 0.73
C HIS A 89 -0.94 5.29 1.00
N SER A 90 -0.98 6.11 -0.05
CA SER A 90 -1.19 7.55 0.11
C SER A 90 -2.52 7.82 0.83
N HIS A 91 -2.44 8.60 1.92
CA HIS A 91 -3.61 9.11 2.63
C HIS A 91 -4.18 10.38 2.00
N SER A 92 -3.66 10.80 0.86
CA SER A 92 -4.11 11.97 0.11
C SER A 92 -4.69 11.60 -1.27
N GLY A 93 -5.14 10.35 -1.42
CA GLY A 93 -5.80 9.82 -2.61
C GLY A 93 -7.28 9.50 -2.41
N PRO A 94 -7.97 9.05 -3.48
CA PRO A 94 -9.38 8.69 -3.46
C PRO A 94 -9.68 7.51 -2.54
N SER A 95 -10.90 7.48 -1.99
CA SER A 95 -11.39 6.31 -1.25
C SER A 95 -11.79 5.21 -2.23
N VAL A 96 -10.99 4.15 -2.31
CA VAL A 96 -11.23 2.94 -3.11
C VAL A 96 -11.22 1.66 -2.25
N MET A 97 -11.29 1.85 -0.92
CA MET A 97 -11.40 0.79 0.07
C MET A 97 -12.70 0.94 0.87
N ALA A 98 -13.28 -0.17 1.29
CA ALA A 98 -14.46 -0.18 2.15
C ALA A 98 -14.10 0.04 3.64
N PHE A 99 -13.16 0.94 3.93
CA PHE A 99 -12.81 1.30 5.30
C PHE A 99 -13.90 2.19 5.90
N ARG A 100 -14.50 1.72 6.99
CA ARG A 100 -15.44 2.55 7.74
C ARG A 100 -14.72 3.77 8.32
N CYS A 101 -15.41 4.89 8.37
CA CYS A 101 -14.92 6.15 8.90
C CYS A 101 -13.81 6.84 8.08
N MET A 102 -13.48 6.35 6.88
CA MET A 102 -12.33 6.84 6.11
C MET A 102 -12.67 7.17 4.65
N GLY A 103 -13.84 7.72 4.40
CA GLY A 103 -14.30 8.16 3.08
C GLY A 103 -15.23 7.15 2.38
N ASP A 104 -16.14 7.69 1.59
CA ASP A 104 -17.09 6.90 0.80
C ASP A 104 -16.45 6.52 -0.55
N ARG A 105 -16.70 5.32 -1.04
CA ARG A 105 -16.27 4.87 -2.37
C ARG A 105 -17.09 5.57 -3.46
N ASP A 106 -16.45 5.90 -4.57
CA ASP A 106 -17.08 6.39 -5.79
C ASP A 106 -17.00 5.32 -6.88
N THR A 107 -18.13 4.65 -7.13
CA THR A 107 -18.20 3.51 -8.07
C THR A 107 -17.94 3.92 -9.52
N ALA A 108 -18.22 5.17 -9.90
CA ALA A 108 -17.93 5.68 -11.24
C ALA A 108 -16.41 5.88 -11.41
N TYR A 109 -15.75 6.43 -10.42
CA TYR A 109 -14.29 6.54 -10.42
C TYR A 109 -13.62 5.16 -10.40
N GLU A 110 -14.13 4.23 -9.59
CA GLU A 110 -13.59 2.85 -9.51
C GLU A 110 -13.68 2.12 -10.85
N ASP A 111 -14.76 2.30 -11.63
CA ASP A 111 -14.85 1.75 -12.98
C ASP A 111 -13.75 2.30 -13.89
N VAL A 112 -13.52 3.60 -13.84
CA VAL A 112 -12.42 4.25 -14.59
C VAL A 112 -11.06 3.77 -14.13
N LEU A 113 -10.82 3.66 -12.80
CA LEU A 113 -9.57 3.17 -12.21
C LEU A 113 -9.25 1.75 -12.70
N CYS A 114 -10.21 0.82 -12.60
CA CYS A 114 -10.02 -0.55 -13.05
C CYS A 114 -9.63 -0.60 -14.54
N ARG A 115 -10.36 0.13 -15.41
CA ARG A 115 -10.04 0.18 -16.85
C ARG A 115 -8.66 0.78 -17.13
N LYS A 116 -8.26 1.81 -16.39
CA LYS A 116 -6.92 2.42 -16.53
C LYS A 116 -5.81 1.47 -16.10
N VAL A 117 -5.97 0.77 -14.97
CA VAL A 117 -5.00 -0.24 -14.51
C VAL A 117 -4.87 -1.38 -15.52
N VAL A 118 -6.00 -1.92 -16.02
CA VAL A 118 -6.00 -2.93 -17.07
C VAL A 118 -5.31 -2.42 -18.35
N GLY A 119 -5.60 -1.17 -18.75
CA GLY A 119 -4.96 -0.52 -19.88
C GLY A 119 -3.45 -0.37 -19.71
N ALA A 120 -2.99 -0.03 -18.49
CA ALA A 120 -1.56 0.04 -18.18
C ALA A 120 -0.89 -1.34 -18.34
N ILE A 121 -1.47 -2.40 -17.76
CA ILE A 121 -0.94 -3.76 -17.90
C ILE A 121 -0.90 -4.17 -19.36
N LYS A 122 -1.95 -3.88 -20.13
CA LYS A 122 -2.00 -4.18 -21.56
C LYS A 122 -0.90 -3.46 -22.35
N MET A 123 -0.72 -2.16 -22.15
CA MET A 123 0.34 -1.38 -22.80
C MET A 123 1.74 -1.93 -22.44
N ALA A 124 1.96 -2.31 -21.18
CA ALA A 124 3.22 -2.93 -20.77
C ALA A 124 3.44 -4.29 -21.46
N ALA A 125 2.39 -5.14 -21.53
CA ALA A 125 2.46 -6.44 -22.19
C ALA A 125 2.69 -6.33 -23.71
N GLU A 126 2.12 -5.32 -24.36
CA GLU A 126 2.35 -5.05 -25.80
C GLU A 126 3.74 -4.44 -26.07
N GLY A 127 4.36 -3.82 -25.06
CA GLY A 127 5.66 -3.14 -25.14
C GLY A 127 6.85 -4.01 -24.70
N LEU A 128 6.74 -5.33 -24.66
CA LEU A 128 7.80 -6.23 -24.18
C LEU A 128 9.06 -6.16 -25.05
N VAL A 129 10.21 -5.90 -24.42
CA VAL A 129 11.55 -5.92 -25.02
C VAL A 129 12.47 -6.80 -24.19
N SER A 130 13.51 -7.37 -24.81
CA SER A 130 14.53 -8.14 -24.09
C SER A 130 15.26 -7.26 -23.09
N ALA A 131 15.34 -7.75 -21.86
CA ALA A 131 15.87 -7.00 -20.73
C ALA A 131 16.74 -7.86 -19.81
N SER A 132 17.47 -7.19 -18.93
CA SER A 132 18.14 -7.75 -17.76
C SER A 132 17.67 -7.07 -16.49
N LEU A 133 17.63 -7.83 -15.40
CA LEU A 133 17.19 -7.38 -14.10
C LEU A 133 18.35 -7.40 -13.13
N SER A 134 18.43 -6.38 -12.27
CA SER A 134 19.44 -6.26 -11.23
C SER A 134 18.77 -5.83 -9.94
N HIS A 135 19.26 -6.33 -8.79
CA HIS A 135 18.78 -5.92 -7.46
C HIS A 135 19.84 -5.08 -6.76
N GLY A 136 19.39 -4.02 -6.09
CA GLY A 136 20.22 -3.19 -5.23
C GLY A 136 19.47 -2.77 -3.97
N ARG A 137 20.20 -2.46 -2.92
CA ARG A 137 19.66 -1.92 -1.66
C ARG A 137 20.54 -0.77 -1.19
N ALA A 138 19.91 0.30 -0.72
CA ALA A 138 20.61 1.41 -0.11
C ALA A 138 19.95 1.85 1.20
N PRO A 139 20.72 2.32 2.19
CA PRO A 139 20.15 2.87 3.42
C PRO A 139 19.39 4.17 3.13
N VAL A 140 18.22 4.31 3.75
CA VAL A 140 17.45 5.56 3.74
C VAL A 140 16.67 5.69 5.03
N ARG A 141 16.79 6.86 5.68
CA ARG A 141 16.02 7.18 6.90
C ARG A 141 15.02 8.29 6.61
N ILE A 142 13.78 7.86 6.36
CA ILE A 142 12.63 8.73 6.09
C ILE A 142 11.44 8.42 7.01
N ALA A 143 11.62 7.51 7.97
CA ALA A 143 10.54 7.01 8.81
C ALA A 143 11.03 6.63 10.21
N HIS A 144 10.09 6.35 11.11
CA HIS A 144 10.34 5.83 12.45
C HIS A 144 9.20 4.92 12.90
N ASN A 145 9.48 4.01 13.84
CA ASN A 145 8.43 3.23 14.49
C ASN A 145 7.54 4.15 15.33
N ARG A 146 6.21 4.04 15.14
CA ARG A 146 5.22 4.93 15.75
C ARG A 146 4.56 4.38 17.02
N ARG A 147 4.91 3.17 17.43
CA ARG A 147 4.31 2.49 18.59
C ARG A 147 5.04 2.88 19.88
N GLU A 148 4.74 4.07 20.40
CA GLU A 148 5.31 4.59 21.64
C GLU A 148 4.61 4.00 22.86
N MET A 149 5.37 3.38 23.78
CA MET A 149 4.85 2.97 25.08
C MET A 149 4.73 4.17 26.01
N ARG A 150 3.51 4.51 26.41
CA ARG A 150 3.23 5.61 27.35
C ARG A 150 2.25 5.15 28.40
N ASP A 151 2.63 5.23 29.67
CA ASP A 151 1.79 4.84 30.84
C ASP A 151 1.18 3.43 30.71
N GLY A 152 1.96 2.48 30.20
CA GLY A 152 1.55 1.08 30.06
C GLY A 152 0.64 0.78 28.86
N ARG A 153 0.48 1.73 27.93
CA ARG A 153 -0.32 1.58 26.69
C ARG A 153 0.47 2.06 25.49
N ILE A 154 0.16 1.47 24.36
CA ILE A 154 0.70 1.96 23.09
C ILE A 154 -0.11 3.17 22.62
N VAL A 155 0.60 4.22 22.21
CA VAL A 155 0.04 5.41 21.57
C VAL A 155 0.78 5.68 20.26
N LEU A 156 0.13 6.40 19.35
CA LEU A 156 0.80 6.90 18.15
C LEU A 156 1.78 8.00 18.56
N GLY A 157 3.07 7.70 18.45
CA GLY A 157 4.14 8.59 18.85
C GLY A 157 5.45 8.25 18.18
N HIS A 158 6.55 8.28 18.93
CA HIS A 158 7.88 7.90 18.45
C HIS A 158 8.50 6.86 19.37
N HIS A 159 8.82 5.69 18.82
CA HIS A 159 9.52 4.62 19.53
C HIS A 159 10.98 4.54 19.06
N PRO A 160 11.92 5.24 19.71
CA PRO A 160 13.29 5.39 19.20
C PRO A 160 14.11 4.09 19.10
N LYS A 161 13.64 3.03 19.75
CA LYS A 161 14.25 1.69 19.74
C LYS A 161 13.34 0.64 19.11
N GLY A 162 12.22 1.05 18.52
CA GLY A 162 11.31 0.14 17.81
C GLY A 162 11.97 -0.41 16.55
N PRO A 163 11.50 -1.56 16.06
CA PRO A 163 11.98 -2.12 14.81
C PRO A 163 11.73 -1.16 13.65
N GLU A 164 12.68 -1.08 12.72
CA GLU A 164 12.63 -0.26 11.51
C GLU A 164 13.29 -1.01 10.35
N ALA A 165 12.88 -0.72 9.11
CA ALA A 165 13.53 -1.16 7.88
C ALA A 165 14.11 0.08 7.15
N PRO A 166 15.26 0.64 7.61
CA PRO A 166 15.76 1.93 7.15
C PRO A 166 16.53 1.81 5.83
N TRP A 167 15.90 1.20 4.82
CA TRP A 167 16.47 1.03 3.48
C TRP A 167 15.40 1.11 2.40
N VAL A 168 15.86 1.22 1.17
CA VAL A 168 15.08 1.02 -0.05
C VAL A 168 15.65 -0.18 -0.80
N ASP A 169 14.78 -1.11 -1.20
CA ASP A 169 15.07 -2.17 -2.15
C ASP A 169 14.75 -1.71 -3.56
N VAL A 170 15.56 -2.11 -4.52
CA VAL A 170 15.44 -1.68 -5.91
C VAL A 170 15.58 -2.87 -6.86
N VAL A 171 14.68 -2.96 -7.83
CA VAL A 171 14.88 -3.78 -9.03
C VAL A 171 15.06 -2.84 -10.21
N ARG A 172 16.27 -2.81 -10.75
CA ARG A 172 16.60 -2.06 -11.96
C ARG A 172 16.41 -2.96 -13.18
N VAL A 173 15.77 -2.40 -14.18
CA VAL A 173 15.50 -3.05 -15.47
C VAL A 173 16.25 -2.32 -16.56
N ASP A 174 17.15 -3.02 -17.25
CA ASP A 174 17.90 -2.50 -18.37
C ASP A 174 17.51 -3.24 -19.67
N THR A 175 17.52 -2.53 -20.79
CA THR A 175 17.45 -3.19 -22.10
C THR A 175 18.65 -4.12 -22.30
N ALA A 176 18.60 -5.00 -23.30
CA ALA A 176 19.75 -5.83 -23.69
C ALA A 176 21.01 -5.00 -24.03
N GLY A 177 20.85 -3.72 -24.37
CA GLY A 177 21.95 -2.78 -24.62
C GLY A 177 22.47 -2.06 -23.35
N GLY A 178 21.95 -2.39 -22.16
CA GLY A 178 22.38 -1.77 -20.89
C GLY A 178 21.78 -0.39 -20.63
N VAL A 179 20.71 0.00 -21.32
CA VAL A 179 20.02 1.28 -21.09
C VAL A 179 18.92 1.05 -20.05
N PRO A 180 18.91 1.80 -18.92
CA PRO A 180 17.87 1.72 -17.92
C PRO A 180 16.50 2.11 -18.49
N VAL A 181 15.48 1.28 -18.30
CA VAL A 181 14.11 1.54 -18.77
C VAL A 181 13.10 1.63 -17.63
N ALA A 182 13.35 0.92 -16.53
CA ALA A 182 12.50 0.99 -15.34
C ALA A 182 13.30 0.80 -14.05
N VAL A 183 12.77 1.36 -12.97
CA VAL A 183 13.25 1.18 -11.59
C VAL A 183 12.05 0.92 -10.70
N VAL A 184 11.90 -0.33 -10.26
CA VAL A 184 10.97 -0.69 -9.17
C VAL A 184 11.67 -0.43 -7.86
N PHE A 185 11.03 0.24 -6.92
CA PHE A 185 11.62 0.51 -5.61
C PHE A 185 10.60 0.39 -4.48
N ALA A 186 11.02 -0.17 -3.35
CA ALA A 186 10.17 -0.44 -2.22
C ALA A 186 10.80 0.01 -0.90
N THR A 187 10.00 0.60 -0.02
CA THR A 187 10.40 0.97 1.35
C THR A 187 9.21 0.91 2.29
N ALA A 188 9.48 0.73 3.59
CA ALA A 188 8.45 0.69 4.64
C ALA A 188 8.31 2.06 5.31
N ALA A 189 7.41 2.90 4.80
CA ALA A 189 7.11 4.19 5.41
C ALA A 189 5.69 4.65 5.05
N HIS A 190 4.83 4.88 6.04
CA HIS A 190 3.47 5.40 5.84
C HIS A 190 3.51 6.80 5.20
N PRO A 191 2.86 7.03 4.05
CA PRO A 191 2.72 8.36 3.46
C PRO A 191 1.55 9.11 4.11
N VAL A 192 1.80 9.62 5.31
CA VAL A 192 0.85 10.31 6.19
C VAL A 192 1.33 11.70 6.60
N ASN A 193 2.21 12.30 5.82
CA ASN A 193 2.70 13.63 6.12
C ASN A 193 1.60 14.68 6.00
N LEU A 194 0.78 14.59 4.93
CA LEU A 194 -0.28 15.53 4.64
C LEU A 194 -1.61 15.14 5.29
N ASN A 195 -2.33 16.12 5.84
CA ASN A 195 -3.73 16.01 6.22
C ASN A 195 -4.54 17.17 5.58
N ALA A 196 -4.26 17.46 4.32
CA ALA A 196 -4.92 18.48 3.54
C ALA A 196 -6.12 17.91 2.77
N LEU A 197 -7.01 18.79 2.27
CA LEU A 197 -8.07 18.43 1.33
C LEU A 197 -7.59 18.52 -0.12
N SER A 198 -6.30 18.25 -0.34
CA SER A 198 -5.66 18.22 -1.66
C SER A 198 -5.22 16.81 -2.02
N ILE A 199 -5.55 16.40 -3.24
CA ILE A 199 -5.09 15.14 -3.82
C ILE A 199 -3.59 15.23 -4.04
N SER A 200 -2.84 14.21 -3.58
CA SER A 200 -1.40 14.12 -3.71
C SER A 200 -0.93 12.66 -3.62
N ALA A 201 0.10 12.30 -4.38
CA ALA A 201 0.83 11.04 -4.23
C ALA A 201 1.82 11.08 -3.05
N GLU A 202 1.88 12.18 -2.30
CA GLU A 202 2.77 12.39 -1.16
C GLU A 202 4.26 12.15 -1.49
N PHE A 203 5.09 11.79 -0.49
CA PHE A 203 6.52 11.56 -0.71
C PHE A 203 6.82 10.45 -1.74
N PRO A 204 6.00 9.37 -1.91
CA PRO A 204 6.22 8.41 -2.98
C PRO A 204 6.18 9.03 -4.38
N GLY A 205 5.25 9.99 -4.61
CA GLY A 205 5.17 10.72 -5.86
C GLY A 205 6.40 11.57 -6.15
N TYR A 206 6.88 12.32 -5.14
CA TYR A 206 8.13 13.09 -5.27
C TYR A 206 9.35 12.19 -5.49
N ALA A 207 9.43 11.03 -4.82
CA ALA A 207 10.49 10.07 -5.04
C ALA A 207 10.44 9.49 -6.47
N ALA A 208 9.24 9.14 -6.94
CA ALA A 208 9.04 8.67 -8.31
C ALA A 208 9.48 9.72 -9.34
N GLN A 209 9.09 10.99 -9.14
CA GLN A 209 9.53 12.07 -10.01
C GLN A 209 11.06 12.22 -10.02
N PHE A 210 11.69 12.16 -8.83
CA PHE A 210 13.15 12.23 -8.73
C PHE A 210 13.84 11.09 -9.50
N VAL A 211 13.34 9.85 -9.37
CA VAL A 211 13.89 8.69 -10.10
C VAL A 211 13.70 8.85 -11.60
N ARG A 212 12.55 9.35 -12.05
CA ARG A 212 12.27 9.63 -13.45
C ARG A 212 13.26 10.62 -14.06
N ASP A 213 13.51 11.71 -13.35
CA ASP A 213 14.37 12.81 -13.83
C ASP A 213 15.86 12.42 -13.86
N ASN A 214 16.27 11.43 -13.06
CA ASN A 214 17.68 11.07 -12.89
C ASN A 214 18.06 9.70 -13.45
N LEU A 215 17.11 8.80 -13.77
CA LEU A 215 17.47 7.46 -14.22
C LEU A 215 16.50 6.84 -15.23
N ALA A 216 15.28 6.47 -14.83
CA ALA A 216 14.34 5.74 -15.66
C ALA A 216 12.89 5.82 -15.15
N MET A 217 11.94 5.16 -15.83
CA MET A 217 10.55 5.06 -15.41
C MET A 217 10.45 4.45 -14.01
N PRO A 218 9.90 5.18 -13.01
CA PRO A 218 9.78 4.68 -11.65
C PRO A 218 8.55 3.77 -11.48
N LEU A 219 8.61 2.82 -10.55
CA LEU A 219 7.47 2.10 -10.01
C LEU A 219 7.67 1.91 -8.50
N PHE A 220 6.94 2.66 -7.70
CA PHE A 220 6.98 2.55 -6.25
C PHE A 220 6.08 1.42 -5.76
N LEU A 221 6.57 0.66 -4.78
CA LEU A 221 5.81 -0.35 -4.05
C LEU A 221 5.92 -0.10 -2.53
N GLN A 222 4.80 -0.23 -1.83
CA GLN A 222 4.78 0.00 -0.39
C GLN A 222 5.18 -1.27 0.37
N GLY A 223 6.17 -1.13 1.23
CA GLY A 223 6.62 -2.17 2.15
C GLY A 223 5.70 -2.36 3.36
N CYS A 224 6.16 -3.12 4.35
CA CYS A 224 5.43 -3.38 5.59
C CYS A 224 5.53 -2.17 6.53
N CYS A 225 4.64 -1.21 6.41
CA CYS A 225 4.70 0.05 7.17
C CYS A 225 3.58 0.21 8.22
N GLY A 226 2.88 -0.88 8.60
CA GLY A 226 1.75 -0.81 9.53
C GLY A 226 2.04 -0.08 10.85
N ASP A 227 3.25 -0.17 11.34
CA ASP A 227 3.74 0.50 12.55
C ASP A 227 4.80 1.58 12.30
N ILE A 228 5.05 1.96 11.04
CA ILE A 228 6.12 2.89 10.64
C ILE A 228 5.55 4.17 10.04
N ASN A 229 5.74 5.31 10.68
CA ASN A 229 5.37 6.63 10.13
C ASN A 229 6.54 7.31 9.43
N CYS A 230 6.24 8.07 8.38
CA CYS A 230 7.23 8.97 7.77
C CYS A 230 7.73 10.03 8.78
N SER A 231 8.95 10.51 8.60
CA SER A 231 9.60 11.52 9.45
C SER A 231 10.54 12.42 8.63
N PRO A 232 10.33 13.74 8.60
CA PRO A 232 9.34 14.49 9.40
C PRO A 232 7.89 14.22 9.01
N LYS A 233 6.98 14.51 9.96
CA LYS A 233 5.55 14.57 9.74
C LYS A 233 5.09 15.99 10.14
N ASP A 234 5.26 16.93 9.24
CA ASP A 234 5.05 18.38 9.48
C ASP A 234 3.75 18.93 8.85
N GLY A 235 3.02 18.09 8.12
CA GLY A 235 1.77 18.44 7.46
C GLY A 235 1.93 19.31 6.20
N LYS A 236 3.13 19.41 5.64
CA LYS A 236 3.46 20.32 4.54
C LYS A 236 3.95 19.56 3.31
N PHE A 237 3.74 20.16 2.14
CA PHE A 237 4.24 19.63 0.88
C PHE A 237 5.77 19.63 0.81
N GLU A 238 6.43 20.65 1.41
CA GLU A 238 7.88 20.71 1.51
C GLU A 238 8.46 19.53 2.30
N GLY A 239 7.75 19.03 3.31
CA GLY A 239 8.10 17.79 4.01
C GLY A 239 8.00 16.57 3.12
N CYS A 240 6.97 16.47 2.28
CA CYS A 240 6.85 15.41 1.28
C CYS A 240 7.97 15.47 0.24
N GLU A 241 8.30 16.66 -0.26
CA GLU A 241 9.41 16.87 -1.21
C GLU A 241 10.75 16.46 -0.61
N LEU A 242 11.02 16.84 0.65
CA LEU A 242 12.25 16.45 1.36
C LEU A 242 12.36 14.92 1.50
N LEU A 243 11.28 14.26 1.93
CA LEU A 243 11.23 12.81 2.08
C LEU A 243 11.39 12.10 0.73
N GLY A 244 10.67 12.59 -0.28
CA GLY A 244 10.74 12.06 -1.64
C GLY A 244 12.12 12.22 -2.26
N THR A 245 12.78 13.37 -2.07
CA THR A 245 14.15 13.60 -2.52
C THR A 245 15.14 12.65 -1.85
N ARG A 246 15.01 12.41 -0.53
CA ARG A 246 15.85 11.45 0.19
C ARG A 246 15.65 10.02 -0.34
N LEU A 247 14.39 9.60 -0.50
CA LEU A 247 14.05 8.28 -1.01
C LEU A 247 14.52 8.11 -2.46
N GLY A 248 14.22 9.08 -3.32
CA GLY A 248 14.62 9.06 -4.73
C GLY A 248 16.14 9.01 -4.92
N SER A 249 16.89 9.79 -4.13
CA SER A 249 18.37 9.77 -4.16
C SER A 249 18.93 8.41 -3.74
N ALA A 250 18.40 7.81 -2.66
CA ALA A 250 18.78 6.48 -2.22
C ALA A 250 18.41 5.41 -3.27
N THR A 251 17.25 5.54 -3.90
CA THR A 251 16.79 4.65 -4.98
C THR A 251 17.74 4.70 -6.18
N VAL A 252 18.11 5.90 -6.64
CA VAL A 252 19.07 6.04 -7.74
C VAL A 252 20.43 5.45 -7.36
N THR A 253 20.90 5.70 -6.12
CA THR A 253 22.14 5.10 -5.61
C THR A 253 22.07 3.58 -5.61
N ALA A 254 21.01 2.99 -5.06
CA ALA A 254 20.82 1.53 -5.06
C ALA A 254 20.79 0.95 -6.49
N ALA A 255 20.12 1.65 -7.42
CA ALA A 255 20.03 1.22 -8.82
C ALA A 255 21.39 1.28 -9.55
N LEU A 256 22.25 2.26 -9.23
CA LEU A 256 23.58 2.37 -9.83
C LEU A 256 24.56 1.29 -9.36
N TYR A 257 24.37 0.78 -8.15
CA TYR A 257 25.18 -0.31 -7.57
C TYR A 257 24.44 -1.67 -7.59
N ALA A 258 23.31 -1.76 -8.31
CA ALA A 258 22.54 -2.98 -8.39
C ALA A 258 23.33 -4.11 -9.09
N GLU A 259 23.28 -5.30 -8.50
CA GLU A 259 23.91 -6.51 -9.01
C GLU A 259 22.92 -7.30 -9.87
N ARG A 260 23.38 -7.84 -10.99
CA ARG A 260 22.52 -8.62 -11.87
C ARG A 260 21.97 -9.85 -11.15
N LEU A 261 20.68 -10.13 -11.35
CA LEU A 261 20.07 -11.38 -10.93
C LEU A 261 20.64 -12.55 -11.74
N GLU A 262 20.90 -13.67 -11.09
CA GLU A 262 21.64 -14.79 -11.68
C GLU A 262 20.84 -15.51 -12.78
N ASP A 263 19.51 -15.64 -12.57
CA ASP A 263 18.61 -16.35 -13.47
C ASP A 263 17.49 -15.46 -13.98
N ASP A 264 17.00 -15.75 -15.18
CA ASP A 264 15.89 -15.06 -15.83
C ASP A 264 14.57 -15.88 -15.72
N VAL A 265 14.41 -16.72 -14.70
CA VAL A 265 13.24 -17.59 -14.49
C VAL A 265 12.21 -16.91 -13.62
N LEU A 266 10.95 -16.96 -14.03
CA LEU A 266 9.82 -16.48 -13.26
C LEU A 266 9.04 -17.65 -12.64
N ALA A 267 8.63 -17.49 -11.39
CA ALA A 267 7.67 -18.39 -10.77
C ALA A 267 6.70 -17.61 -9.88
N VAL A 268 5.45 -18.05 -9.84
CA VAL A 268 4.41 -17.43 -9.01
C VAL A 268 3.82 -18.48 -8.09
N ASN A 269 3.66 -18.11 -6.83
CA ASN A 269 2.99 -18.94 -5.84
C ASN A 269 1.98 -18.07 -5.07
N ASN A 270 0.75 -18.54 -4.98
CA ASN A 270 -0.31 -17.92 -4.21
C ASN A 270 -0.78 -18.90 -3.14
N ARG A 271 -0.83 -18.44 -1.90
CA ARG A 271 -1.33 -19.22 -0.77
C ARG A 271 -2.37 -18.41 -0.01
N VAL A 272 -3.57 -18.94 0.11
CA VAL A 272 -4.59 -18.39 0.99
C VAL A 272 -4.46 -19.01 2.37
N VAL A 273 -4.40 -18.17 3.40
CA VAL A 273 -4.40 -18.55 4.81
C VAL A 273 -5.65 -17.96 5.45
N GLU A 274 -6.36 -18.77 6.23
CA GLU A 274 -7.51 -18.32 7.00
C GLU A 274 -7.04 -17.81 8.37
N LEU A 275 -7.09 -16.48 8.57
CA LEU A 275 -6.71 -15.86 9.83
C LEU A 275 -7.90 -15.86 10.79
N PRO A 276 -7.75 -16.40 12.02
CA PRO A 276 -8.82 -16.38 13.00
C PRO A 276 -9.10 -14.95 13.49
N LEU A 277 -10.37 -14.55 13.50
CA LEU A 277 -10.80 -13.28 14.04
C LEU A 277 -11.15 -13.42 15.53
N MET A 278 -10.70 -12.47 16.34
CA MET A 278 -11.13 -12.37 17.74
C MET A 278 -12.52 -11.78 17.81
N ILE A 279 -13.46 -12.56 18.34
CA ILE A 279 -14.82 -12.10 18.60
C ILE A 279 -14.91 -11.63 20.05
N PRO A 280 -15.39 -10.39 20.32
CA PRO A 280 -15.57 -9.89 21.67
C PRO A 280 -16.69 -10.65 22.39
N ASP A 281 -16.74 -10.57 23.72
CA ASP A 281 -17.95 -10.94 24.42
C ASP A 281 -19.06 -9.91 24.16
N VAL A 282 -20.34 -10.35 24.37
CA VAL A 282 -21.51 -9.50 24.08
C VAL A 282 -21.53 -8.24 24.94
N ASP A 283 -21.15 -8.34 26.22
CA ASP A 283 -21.18 -7.23 27.16
C ASP A 283 -20.11 -6.18 26.77
N GLU A 284 -18.94 -6.62 26.30
CA GLU A 284 -17.89 -5.74 25.78
C GLU A 284 -18.38 -4.98 24.54
N ALA A 285 -18.97 -5.70 23.60
CA ALA A 285 -19.47 -5.12 22.35
C ALA A 285 -20.62 -4.12 22.62
N GLU A 286 -21.52 -4.42 23.54
CA GLU A 286 -22.63 -3.53 23.94
C GLU A 286 -22.12 -2.28 24.65
N ARG A 287 -21.09 -2.40 25.49
CA ARG A 287 -20.42 -1.24 26.10
C ARG A 287 -19.79 -0.35 25.03
N ALA A 288 -19.05 -0.94 24.09
CA ALA A 288 -18.45 -0.19 22.99
C ALA A 288 -19.53 0.57 22.18
N LEU A 289 -20.65 -0.05 21.85
CA LEU A 289 -21.77 0.61 21.17
C LEU A 289 -22.36 1.76 21.97
N ALA A 290 -22.53 1.57 23.28
CA ALA A 290 -23.03 2.62 24.17
C ALA A 290 -22.08 3.83 24.19
N ASP A 291 -20.77 3.58 24.30
CA ASP A 291 -19.73 4.62 24.37
C ASP A 291 -19.65 5.45 23.07
N VAL A 292 -19.63 4.79 21.90
CA VAL A 292 -19.59 5.53 20.62
C VAL A 292 -20.89 6.27 20.34
N THR A 293 -22.04 5.72 20.79
CA THR A 293 -23.33 6.39 20.68
C THR A 293 -23.39 7.63 21.57
N ALA A 294 -22.93 7.54 22.80
CA ALA A 294 -22.83 8.68 23.71
C ALA A 294 -21.86 9.76 23.17
N ASN A 295 -20.75 9.32 22.53
CA ASN A 295 -19.83 10.24 21.89
C ASN A 295 -20.48 10.98 20.71
N LEU A 296 -21.21 10.27 19.83
CA LEU A 296 -21.95 10.88 18.73
C LEU A 296 -22.96 11.93 19.26
N GLN A 297 -23.68 11.63 20.35
CA GLN A 297 -24.60 12.60 20.96
C GLN A 297 -23.88 13.88 21.43
N ARG A 298 -22.71 13.75 22.09
CA ARG A 298 -21.92 14.89 22.54
C ARG A 298 -21.45 15.80 21.40
N VAL A 299 -21.06 15.22 20.25
CA VAL A 299 -20.54 15.98 19.11
C VAL A 299 -21.62 16.47 18.15
N ARG A 300 -22.90 16.10 18.36
CA ARG A 300 -23.99 16.35 17.43
C ARG A 300 -24.26 17.83 17.21
N GLU A 301 -24.08 18.64 18.25
CA GLU A 301 -24.31 20.09 18.22
C GLU A 301 -23.00 20.91 18.20
N ASP A 302 -21.85 20.23 18.19
CA ASP A 302 -20.55 20.91 18.13
C ASP A 302 -20.34 21.51 16.73
N LYS A 303 -20.31 22.83 16.68
CA LYS A 303 -20.13 23.61 15.44
C LYS A 303 -18.70 23.55 14.89
N ASN A 304 -17.73 23.08 15.69
CA ASN A 304 -16.35 22.88 15.25
C ASN A 304 -16.17 21.58 14.44
N ILE A 305 -17.20 20.72 14.41
CA ILE A 305 -17.17 19.45 13.68
C ILE A 305 -18.06 19.60 12.45
N THR A 306 -17.46 19.50 11.25
CA THR A 306 -18.21 19.59 10.00
C THR A 306 -19.23 18.45 9.89
N PRO A 307 -20.34 18.62 9.13
CA PRO A 307 -21.27 17.55 8.85
C PRO A 307 -20.60 16.33 8.18
N TYR A 308 -19.60 16.58 7.32
CA TYR A 308 -18.81 15.53 6.66
C TYR A 308 -18.06 14.70 7.70
N ARG A 309 -17.23 15.34 8.57
CA ARG A 309 -16.49 14.65 9.62
C ARG A 309 -17.42 13.91 10.60
N ARG A 310 -18.55 14.51 10.95
CA ARG A 310 -19.55 13.87 11.82
C ARG A 310 -20.04 12.56 11.22
N ARG A 311 -20.45 12.57 9.94
CA ARG A 311 -20.88 11.38 9.23
C ARG A 311 -19.76 10.35 9.15
N GLN A 312 -18.59 10.75 8.69
CA GLN A 312 -17.48 9.80 8.47
C GLN A 312 -16.96 9.21 9.79
N GLN A 313 -16.55 10.05 10.74
CA GLN A 313 -15.89 9.60 11.96
C GLN A 313 -16.88 9.05 12.99
N PHE A 314 -17.94 9.78 13.32
CA PHE A 314 -18.75 9.46 14.48
C PHE A 314 -19.95 8.56 14.16
N GLU A 315 -20.67 8.80 13.08
CA GLU A 315 -21.76 7.91 12.65
C GLU A 315 -21.20 6.58 12.14
N GLY A 316 -20.10 6.59 11.39
CA GLY A 316 -19.40 5.38 10.96
C GLY A 316 -18.93 4.51 12.11
N MET A 317 -18.45 5.10 13.21
CA MET A 317 -18.11 4.34 14.43
C MET A 317 -19.33 3.69 15.10
N VAL A 318 -20.49 4.33 15.07
CA VAL A 318 -21.73 3.71 15.57
C VAL A 318 -22.17 2.54 14.68
N GLU A 319 -22.03 2.68 13.38
CA GLU A 319 -22.31 1.56 12.43
C GLU A 319 -21.34 0.40 12.65
N TRP A 320 -20.06 0.67 12.81
CA TRP A 320 -19.07 -0.34 13.17
C TRP A 320 -19.42 -1.07 14.47
N ALA A 321 -19.77 -0.34 15.53
CA ALA A 321 -20.10 -0.94 16.81
C ALA A 321 -21.38 -1.78 16.78
N LYS A 322 -22.35 -1.44 15.92
CA LYS A 322 -23.52 -2.29 15.67
C LYS A 322 -23.15 -3.63 15.06
N ASP A 323 -22.26 -3.63 14.05
CA ASP A 323 -21.76 -4.86 13.44
C ASP A 323 -20.92 -5.68 14.43
N TYR A 324 -20.14 -5.00 15.31
CA TYR A 324 -19.38 -5.63 16.36
C TYR A 324 -20.28 -6.37 17.36
N VAL A 325 -21.41 -5.75 17.78
CA VAL A 325 -22.44 -6.41 18.61
C VAL A 325 -23.10 -7.59 17.86
N GLN A 326 -23.37 -7.44 16.58
CA GLN A 326 -23.95 -8.55 15.79
C GLN A 326 -22.95 -9.72 15.69
N ALA A 327 -21.67 -9.46 15.47
CA ALA A 327 -20.63 -10.47 15.46
C ALA A 327 -20.52 -11.18 16.81
N ALA A 328 -20.50 -10.43 17.93
CA ALA A 328 -20.49 -10.99 19.29
C ALA A 328 -21.69 -11.90 19.55
N ARG A 329 -22.89 -11.46 19.21
CA ARG A 329 -24.12 -12.26 19.39
C ARG A 329 -24.19 -13.49 18.50
N ARG A 330 -23.61 -13.44 17.28
CA ARG A 330 -23.50 -14.57 16.37
C ARG A 330 -22.53 -15.61 16.93
N GLY A 331 -21.48 -15.16 17.59
CA GLY A 331 -20.42 -16.02 18.11
C GLY A 331 -19.69 -16.82 17.02
N GLY A 332 -19.09 -17.93 17.43
CA GLY A 332 -18.34 -18.80 16.54
C GLY A 332 -16.85 -18.42 16.44
N SER A 333 -16.17 -18.96 15.44
CA SER A 333 -14.76 -18.69 15.16
C SER A 333 -14.62 -18.28 13.69
N PRO A 334 -15.05 -17.06 13.33
CA PRO A 334 -14.93 -16.59 11.97
C PRO A 334 -13.46 -16.41 11.60
N THR A 335 -13.19 -16.53 10.30
CA THR A 335 -11.86 -16.29 9.73
C THR A 335 -11.93 -15.21 8.66
N GLU A 336 -10.80 -14.60 8.37
CA GLU A 336 -10.59 -13.71 7.23
C GLU A 336 -9.57 -14.34 6.29
N SER A 337 -9.92 -14.42 5.01
CA SER A 337 -9.04 -14.96 3.98
C SER A 337 -7.89 -14.00 3.69
N PHE A 338 -6.66 -14.53 3.71
CA PHE A 338 -5.43 -13.78 3.57
C PHE A 338 -4.55 -14.38 2.48
N GLU A 339 -4.52 -13.76 1.29
CA GLU A 339 -3.74 -14.22 0.14
C GLU A 339 -2.29 -13.75 0.26
N ILE A 340 -1.36 -14.67 0.46
CA ILE A 340 0.07 -14.40 0.35
C ILE A 340 0.50 -14.73 -1.08
N GLN A 341 0.97 -13.73 -1.82
CA GLN A 341 1.49 -13.91 -3.17
C GLN A 341 3.01 -13.79 -3.17
N THR A 342 3.68 -14.72 -3.82
CA THR A 342 5.13 -14.65 -4.04
C THR A 342 5.42 -14.70 -5.54
N ILE A 343 6.19 -13.74 -6.02
CA ILE A 343 6.75 -13.71 -7.37
C ILE A 343 8.26 -13.90 -7.24
N HIS A 344 8.79 -14.99 -7.80
CA HIS A 344 10.22 -15.22 -7.91
C HIS A 344 10.73 -14.69 -9.25
N ILE A 345 11.87 -14.00 -9.20
CA ILE A 345 12.60 -13.47 -10.36
C ILE A 345 14.05 -13.93 -10.18
N GLY A 346 14.38 -15.10 -10.71
CA GLY A 346 15.65 -15.75 -10.41
C GLY A 346 15.79 -16.00 -8.89
N ASN A 347 16.85 -15.48 -8.29
CA ASN A 347 17.15 -15.60 -6.86
C ASN A 347 16.51 -14.47 -5.98
N LEU A 348 15.67 -13.64 -6.55
CA LEU A 348 14.87 -12.62 -5.83
C LEU A 348 13.44 -13.11 -5.61
N ALA A 349 12.91 -12.93 -4.40
CA ALA A 349 11.49 -13.08 -4.09
C ALA A 349 10.82 -11.73 -3.81
N VAL A 350 9.67 -11.48 -4.42
CA VAL A 350 8.75 -10.38 -4.06
C VAL A 350 7.55 -11.00 -3.38
N VAL A 351 7.31 -10.67 -2.11
CA VAL A 351 6.25 -11.25 -1.28
C VAL A 351 5.23 -10.19 -0.94
N GLY A 352 3.99 -10.38 -1.37
CA GLY A 352 2.88 -9.44 -1.16
C GLY A 352 1.87 -9.94 -0.13
N TYR A 353 1.42 -9.04 0.74
CA TYR A 353 0.43 -9.28 1.78
C TYR A 353 -0.75 -8.29 1.67
N PRO A 354 -2.01 -8.76 1.83
CA PRO A 354 -3.20 -7.92 1.77
C PRO A 354 -3.52 -7.29 3.13
N GLY A 355 -2.59 -6.51 3.69
CA GLY A 355 -2.76 -5.88 5.00
C GLY A 355 -1.73 -4.81 5.31
N GLU A 356 -2.03 -4.06 6.38
CA GLU A 356 -1.11 -3.11 7.01
C GLU A 356 -0.15 -3.87 7.93
N MET A 357 0.80 -4.58 7.30
CA MET A 357 1.75 -5.44 8.00
C MET A 357 2.70 -4.61 8.87
N PHE A 358 2.96 -5.08 10.10
CA PHE A 358 4.05 -4.51 10.90
C PHE A 358 5.40 -4.82 10.27
N VAL A 359 6.37 -3.95 10.50
CA VAL A 359 7.71 -4.04 9.90
C VAL A 359 8.46 -5.31 10.29
N ASP A 360 8.13 -5.91 11.44
CA ASP A 360 8.71 -7.16 11.90
C ASP A 360 8.57 -8.31 10.89
N TYR A 361 7.46 -8.34 10.12
CA TYR A 361 7.28 -9.33 9.06
C TYR A 361 8.28 -9.15 7.91
N GLN A 362 8.59 -7.90 7.57
CA GLN A 362 9.62 -7.59 6.58
C GLN A 362 11.01 -7.98 7.08
N LEU A 363 11.34 -7.63 8.35
CA LEU A 363 12.61 -7.99 8.97
C LEU A 363 12.77 -9.50 9.10
N PHE A 364 11.70 -10.22 9.47
CA PHE A 364 11.71 -11.68 9.52
C PHE A 364 12.01 -12.30 8.16
N LEU A 365 11.39 -11.81 7.09
CA LEU A 365 11.65 -12.32 5.74
C LEU A 365 13.05 -11.97 5.24
N ASP A 366 13.58 -10.81 5.62
CA ASP A 366 14.95 -10.39 5.26
C ASP A 366 15.99 -11.35 5.87
N ASP A 367 15.73 -11.88 7.07
CA ASP A 367 16.63 -12.80 7.80
C ASP A 367 16.39 -14.28 7.44
N ALA A 368 15.14 -14.71 7.31
CA ALA A 368 14.75 -16.12 7.25
C ALA A 368 14.38 -16.63 5.84
N SER A 369 14.34 -15.78 4.83
CA SER A 369 14.01 -16.19 3.46
C SER A 369 15.04 -17.17 2.91
N PRO A 370 14.61 -18.23 2.19
CA PRO A 370 15.51 -19.11 1.47
C PRO A 370 16.10 -18.48 0.19
N CYS A 371 15.57 -17.32 -0.24
CA CYS A 371 16.08 -16.56 -1.38
C CYS A 371 17.17 -15.59 -0.94
N ASP A 372 18.16 -15.35 -1.78
CA ASP A 372 19.27 -14.42 -1.49
C ASP A 372 18.77 -13.00 -1.23
N LYS A 373 17.68 -12.62 -1.91
CA LYS A 373 17.05 -11.30 -1.81
C LYS A 373 15.55 -11.46 -1.64
N THR A 374 14.96 -10.66 -0.76
CA THR A 374 13.49 -10.65 -0.56
C THR A 374 12.98 -9.24 -0.37
N ILE A 375 11.95 -8.90 -1.13
CA ILE A 375 11.20 -7.64 -1.01
C ILE A 375 9.83 -7.97 -0.44
N ALA A 376 9.55 -7.54 0.79
CA ALA A 376 8.26 -7.73 1.44
C ALA A 376 7.38 -6.49 1.26
N LEU A 377 6.14 -6.69 0.82
CA LEU A 377 5.17 -5.65 0.50
C LEU A 377 3.90 -5.82 1.34
N GLY A 378 3.45 -4.76 1.99
CA GLY A 378 2.07 -4.64 2.48
C GLY A 378 1.12 -4.20 1.37
N TYR A 379 -0.14 -3.97 1.71
CA TYR A 379 -1.14 -3.32 0.83
C TYR A 379 -1.26 -3.94 -0.56
N THR A 380 -1.01 -5.24 -0.66
CA THR A 380 -0.93 -5.98 -1.92
C THR A 380 -2.15 -6.86 -2.09
N ASN A 381 -2.83 -6.75 -3.25
CA ASN A 381 -4.03 -7.54 -3.62
C ASN A 381 -5.19 -7.44 -2.62
N GLY A 382 -5.29 -6.32 -1.91
CA GLY A 382 -6.28 -6.08 -0.87
C GLY A 382 -5.69 -5.42 0.38
N CYS A 383 -6.55 -5.17 1.37
CA CYS A 383 -6.14 -4.73 2.70
C CYS A 383 -7.23 -5.09 3.71
N ILE A 384 -6.94 -6.03 4.59
CA ILE A 384 -7.85 -6.43 5.68
C ILE A 384 -7.73 -5.53 6.92
N GLY A 385 -6.84 -4.52 6.89
CA GLY A 385 -6.47 -3.67 8.01
C GLY A 385 -5.12 -4.06 8.59
N TYR A 386 -4.88 -3.68 9.86
CA TYR A 386 -3.60 -3.93 10.54
C TYR A 386 -3.39 -5.42 10.82
N VAL A 387 -2.16 -5.87 10.55
CA VAL A 387 -1.68 -7.21 10.90
C VAL A 387 -0.47 -7.06 11.83
N PRO A 388 -0.73 -6.90 13.14
CA PRO A 388 0.33 -6.75 14.14
C PRO A 388 0.98 -8.10 14.47
N THR A 389 2.14 -8.06 15.12
CA THR A 389 2.76 -9.25 15.72
C THR A 389 2.01 -9.70 16.98
N ALA A 390 2.17 -10.96 17.37
CA ALA A 390 1.42 -11.54 18.49
C ALA A 390 1.64 -10.81 19.83
N ASP A 391 2.83 -10.26 20.05
CA ASP A 391 3.19 -9.50 21.24
C ASP A 391 2.58 -8.08 21.28
N ALA A 392 2.07 -7.59 20.17
CA ALA A 392 1.40 -6.29 20.12
C ALA A 392 0.00 -6.32 20.75
N TYR A 393 -0.72 -7.43 20.66
CA TYR A 393 -2.10 -7.54 21.17
C TYR A 393 -2.27 -7.27 22.67
N PRO A 394 -1.42 -7.81 23.59
CA PRO A 394 -1.59 -7.61 25.03
C PRO A 394 -1.41 -6.16 25.50
N VAL A 395 -0.67 -5.34 24.74
CA VAL A 395 -0.36 -3.95 25.11
C VAL A 395 -1.25 -2.91 24.41
N GLY A 396 -2.14 -3.37 23.57
CA GLY A 396 -3.05 -2.52 22.79
C GLY A 396 -2.31 -1.85 21.62
N GLY A 397 -2.95 -1.77 20.47
CA GLY A 397 -2.33 -1.13 19.32
C GLY A 397 -2.96 -1.59 18.04
#